data_cc1397b4491f4059b0eb17a8aebd9742
#
_entry.id   cc1397b4491f4059b0eb17a8aebd9742
#
_cell.length_a   1.000
_cell.length_b   1.000
_cell.length_c   1.000
_cell.angle_alpha   90.00
_cell.angle_beta   90.00
_cell.angle_gamma   90.00
#
_symmetry.space_group_name_H-M   'P 1'
#
loop_
_entity.id
_entity.type
_entity.pdbx_description
1 polymer ?
#
loop_
_entity_poly.entity_id
_entity_poly.type
_entity_poly.pdbx_seq_one_letter_code
_entity_poly.pdbx_strand_id
1 'polypeptide(L)'
;DKPKQLGKWLWDSNPRELEEQEMSEDSPHIRVGKRGFSGALYKTDDFLKAHPFGTVPAAFSPKGNIGVFESNSILRAVARAGKHPTLYGKNEYEASRIDSYLDANLVFAREAQVYLLEIENLTKEGYKRMTLAYEFYLSGLEESLANHIYITGEELTIADISFVCDFSQFLREGHYKEILKKKELELITKNGSKNYPKVFNHLLNLSGQKEFSSVMGTYLDWFTKSKVK
;
A
#
# COMPACT_ATOMS: atom_id res chain seq x y z
N ASP A 1 7.51 2.21 8.69
CA ASP A 1 7.87 2.60 10.07
C ASP A 1 7.32 1.61 11.08
N LYS A 2 8.11 1.30 12.10
CA LYS A 2 7.65 0.40 13.16
C LYS A 2 6.51 1.10 13.93
N PRO A 3 5.43 0.41 14.33
CA PRO A 3 4.32 1.01 15.07
C PRO A 3 4.73 1.86 16.27
N LYS A 4 5.81 1.48 16.96
CA LYS A 4 6.37 2.25 18.09
C LYS A 4 6.92 3.63 17.72
N GLN A 5 7.21 3.89 16.44
CA GLN A 5 7.70 5.20 15.98
C GLN A 5 6.56 6.17 15.68
N LEU A 6 5.37 5.66 15.32
CA LEU A 6 4.21 6.51 15.02
C LEU A 6 3.75 7.33 16.22
N GLY A 7 3.86 6.78 17.43
CA GLY A 7 3.52 7.47 18.68
C GLY A 7 4.54 8.54 19.14
N LYS A 8 5.64 8.70 18.41
CA LYS A 8 6.67 9.72 18.71
C LYS A 8 6.52 11.00 17.90
N TRP A 9 5.50 11.11 17.07
CA TRP A 9 5.27 12.22 16.16
C TRP A 9 4.00 12.98 16.51
N LEU A 10 4.08 14.31 16.50
CA LEU A 10 2.91 15.16 16.38
C LEU A 10 2.51 15.22 14.91
N TRP A 11 1.35 14.64 14.60
CA TRP A 11 0.81 14.61 13.25
C TRP A 11 0.07 15.91 12.95
N ASP A 12 0.62 16.66 12.02
CA ASP A 12 0.12 17.91 11.48
C ASP A 12 0.46 17.98 9.99
N SER A 13 0.09 19.06 9.29
CA SER A 13 0.52 19.35 7.92
C SER A 13 2.04 19.48 7.78
N ASN A 14 2.71 19.81 8.86
CA ASN A 14 4.17 19.79 9.02
C ASN A 14 4.53 18.96 10.26
N PRO A 15 4.59 17.62 10.14
CA PRO A 15 4.80 16.73 11.27
C PRO A 15 6.19 16.89 11.86
N ARG A 16 6.30 16.81 13.18
CA ARG A 16 7.54 16.85 13.94
C ARG A 16 7.59 15.76 15.01
N GLU A 17 8.77 15.44 15.49
CA GLU A 17 8.91 14.61 16.68
C GLU A 17 8.38 15.33 17.92
N LEU A 18 7.77 14.56 18.83
CA LEU A 18 7.30 15.03 20.12
C LEU A 18 8.48 15.12 21.10
N GLU A 19 8.50 16.14 21.93
CA GLU A 19 9.33 16.19 23.11
C GLU A 19 8.76 15.28 24.21
N GLU A 20 9.60 14.78 25.13
CA GLU A 20 9.17 13.85 26.19
C GLU A 20 8.00 14.39 27.02
N GLN A 21 8.00 15.69 27.29
CA GLN A 21 6.95 16.38 28.06
C GLN A 21 5.59 16.42 27.32
N GLU A 22 5.58 16.32 26.01
CA GLU A 22 4.37 16.32 25.18
C GLU A 22 3.71 14.92 25.08
N MET A 23 4.44 13.85 25.43
CA MET A 23 3.98 12.45 25.39
C MET A 23 3.25 12.05 26.68
N SER A 24 2.44 12.94 27.24
CA SER A 24 1.64 12.67 28.44
C SER A 24 0.28 12.06 28.09
N GLU A 25 -0.30 11.31 29.04
CA GLU A 25 -1.66 10.76 28.90
C GLU A 25 -2.72 11.86 28.85
N ASP A 26 -2.43 13.03 29.42
CA ASP A 26 -3.31 14.21 29.43
C ASP A 26 -3.12 15.14 28.23
N SER A 27 -2.30 14.76 27.24
CA SER A 27 -2.06 15.60 26.07
C SER A 27 -3.35 15.86 25.29
N PRO A 28 -3.68 17.12 24.95
CA PRO A 28 -4.89 17.45 24.17
C PRO A 28 -4.85 16.86 22.75
N HIS A 29 -3.69 16.48 22.30
CA HIS A 29 -3.48 15.90 20.96
C HIS A 29 -3.59 14.39 20.92
N ILE A 30 -3.69 13.71 22.07
CA ILE A 30 -3.74 12.26 22.13
C ILE A 30 -5.01 11.71 21.45
N ARG A 31 -4.83 10.71 20.62
CA ARG A 31 -5.92 9.95 19.98
C ARG A 31 -5.55 8.48 20.03
N VAL A 32 -6.44 7.68 20.60
CA VAL A 32 -6.27 6.23 20.69
C VAL A 32 -7.14 5.56 19.62
N GLY A 33 -6.52 4.76 18.77
CA GLY A 33 -7.23 4.03 17.71
C GLY A 33 -8.12 2.93 18.29
N LYS A 34 -9.33 2.79 17.74
CA LYS A 34 -10.28 1.71 18.09
C LYS A 34 -10.12 0.48 17.22
N ARG A 35 -9.49 0.61 16.05
CA ARG A 35 -9.25 -0.44 15.06
C ARG A 35 -7.88 -0.23 14.41
N GLY A 36 -7.22 -1.31 14.01
CA GLY A 36 -5.89 -1.26 13.42
C GLY A 36 -4.82 -0.94 14.47
N PHE A 37 -4.06 0.12 14.26
CA PHE A 37 -3.08 0.57 15.26
C PHE A 37 -3.78 1.11 16.51
N SER A 38 -3.68 0.38 17.60
CA SER A 38 -4.36 0.68 18.88
C SER A 38 -3.53 1.56 19.84
N GLY A 39 -2.31 1.93 19.46
CA GLY A 39 -1.46 2.81 20.27
C GLY A 39 -1.90 4.26 20.26
N ALA A 40 -1.36 5.05 21.19
CA ALA A 40 -1.55 6.49 21.22
C ALA A 40 -0.88 7.16 20.00
N LEU A 41 -1.61 8.03 19.33
CA LEU A 41 -1.13 8.91 18.28
C LEU A 41 -1.47 10.35 18.67
N TYR A 42 -0.59 11.28 18.35
CA TYR A 42 -0.75 12.69 18.68
C TYR A 42 -1.07 13.48 17.41
N LYS A 43 -2.25 14.10 17.35
CA LYS A 43 -2.75 14.80 16.16
C LYS A 43 -3.29 16.16 16.57
N THR A 44 -2.90 17.20 15.82
CA THR A 44 -3.45 18.54 16.03
C THR A 44 -4.91 18.62 15.58
N ASP A 45 -5.64 19.59 16.11
CA ASP A 45 -7.00 19.86 15.67
C ASP A 45 -7.04 20.34 14.21
N ASP A 46 -6.04 21.09 13.77
CA ASP A 46 -5.92 21.54 12.37
C ASP A 46 -5.69 20.36 11.43
N PHE A 47 -4.89 19.35 11.84
CA PHE A 47 -4.76 18.10 11.10
C PHE A 47 -6.11 17.41 10.94
N LEU A 48 -6.88 17.26 12.02
CA LEU A 48 -8.17 16.59 11.99
C LEU A 48 -9.23 17.40 11.25
N LYS A 49 -9.17 18.73 11.29
CA LYS A 49 -10.05 19.60 10.52
C LYS A 49 -9.81 19.49 9.02
N ALA A 50 -8.55 19.43 8.60
CA ALA A 50 -8.17 19.26 7.20
C ALA A 50 -8.35 17.84 6.70
N HIS A 51 -8.25 16.85 7.60
CA HIS A 51 -8.34 15.40 7.32
C HIS A 51 -9.19 14.69 8.38
N PRO A 52 -10.53 14.67 8.25
CA PRO A 52 -11.46 14.20 9.31
C PRO A 52 -11.27 12.74 9.71
N PHE A 53 -10.77 11.88 8.83
CA PHE A 53 -10.50 10.46 9.18
C PHE A 53 -9.23 10.29 10.02
N GLY A 54 -8.32 11.27 9.97
CA GLY A 54 -7.09 11.27 10.77
C GLY A 54 -6.16 10.08 10.52
N THR A 55 -6.25 9.45 9.36
CA THR A 55 -5.40 8.29 8.98
C THR A 55 -4.08 8.74 8.37
N VAL A 56 -3.12 7.83 8.27
CA VAL A 56 -1.88 7.99 7.51
C VAL A 56 -1.77 6.85 6.49
N PRO A 57 -1.26 7.13 5.29
CA PRO A 57 -0.63 8.39 4.86
C PRO A 57 -1.62 9.54 4.63
N ALA A 58 -1.14 10.77 4.78
CA ALA A 58 -1.86 11.99 4.47
C ALA A 58 -0.94 12.97 3.76
N ALA A 59 -1.49 13.75 2.82
CA ALA A 59 -0.81 14.85 2.15
C ALA A 59 -1.63 16.14 2.33
N PHE A 60 -0.98 17.29 2.25
CA PHE A 60 -1.63 18.57 2.49
C PHE A 60 -1.32 19.55 1.38
N SER A 61 -2.26 20.46 1.12
CA SER A 61 -2.01 21.63 0.29
C SER A 61 -0.86 22.46 0.89
N PRO A 62 -0.20 23.34 0.10
CA PRO A 62 0.89 24.17 0.61
C PRO A 62 0.51 25.05 1.81
N LYS A 63 -0.77 25.37 1.98
CA LYS A 63 -1.30 26.11 3.13
C LYS A 63 -1.69 25.23 4.32
N GLY A 64 -1.60 23.91 4.20
CA GLY A 64 -1.96 22.96 5.25
C GLY A 64 -3.47 22.78 5.51
N ASN A 65 -4.34 23.49 4.82
CA ASN A 65 -5.78 23.55 5.09
C ASN A 65 -6.64 22.56 4.29
N ILE A 66 -6.06 21.85 3.33
CA ILE A 66 -6.72 20.79 2.56
C ILE A 66 -5.90 19.52 2.70
N GLY A 67 -6.45 18.54 3.39
CA GLY A 67 -5.88 17.21 3.52
C GLY A 67 -6.35 16.28 2.40
N VAL A 68 -5.40 15.56 1.79
CA VAL A 68 -5.66 14.46 0.86
C VAL A 68 -5.26 13.18 1.57
N PHE A 69 -6.16 12.24 1.65
CA PHE A 69 -5.97 10.96 2.33
C PHE A 69 -6.32 9.80 1.40
N GLU A 70 -6.02 8.58 1.82
CA GLU A 70 -5.91 7.37 1.00
C GLU A 70 -4.74 7.45 -0.01
N SER A 71 -3.90 6.42 -0.01
CA SER A 71 -2.68 6.37 -0.84
C SER A 71 -2.95 6.62 -2.32
N ASN A 72 -4.02 6.03 -2.86
CA ASN A 72 -4.39 6.20 -4.25
C ASN A 72 -4.84 7.63 -4.58
N SER A 73 -5.51 8.32 -3.65
CA SER A 73 -5.88 9.73 -3.82
C SER A 73 -4.65 10.64 -3.78
N ILE A 74 -3.68 10.31 -2.93
CA ILE A 74 -2.40 11.02 -2.87
C ILE A 74 -1.63 10.81 -4.18
N LEU A 75 -1.58 9.58 -4.72
CA LEU A 75 -0.97 9.31 -6.03
C LEU A 75 -1.62 10.14 -7.14
N ARG A 76 -2.97 10.20 -7.18
CA ARG A 76 -3.70 11.04 -8.15
C ARG A 76 -3.33 12.52 -8.01
N ALA A 77 -3.28 13.03 -6.79
CA ALA A 77 -2.93 14.43 -6.52
C ALA A 77 -1.49 14.74 -6.98
N VAL A 78 -0.53 13.87 -6.69
CA VAL A 78 0.86 14.02 -7.10
C VAL A 78 1.00 13.94 -8.62
N ALA A 79 0.34 12.99 -9.27
CA ALA A 79 0.39 12.84 -10.73
C ALA A 79 -0.18 14.07 -11.44
N ARG A 80 -1.29 14.63 -10.92
CA ARG A 80 -1.88 15.88 -11.47
C ARG A 80 -0.99 17.11 -11.28
N ALA A 81 -0.27 17.19 -10.16
CA ALA A 81 0.64 18.28 -9.85
C ALA A 81 2.00 18.15 -10.55
N GLY A 82 2.34 16.94 -10.97
CA GLY A 82 3.62 16.59 -11.58
C GLY A 82 3.77 17.05 -13.04
N LYS A 83 4.97 16.83 -13.57
CA LYS A 83 5.32 17.19 -14.96
C LYS A 83 5.15 16.03 -15.96
N HIS A 84 4.74 14.86 -15.50
CA HIS A 84 4.56 13.67 -16.35
C HIS A 84 3.07 13.49 -16.66
N PRO A 85 2.60 14.00 -17.81
CA PRO A 85 1.17 14.04 -18.11
C PRO A 85 0.55 12.66 -18.29
N THR A 86 1.36 11.64 -18.59
CA THR A 86 0.89 10.29 -18.86
C THR A 86 0.64 9.45 -17.60
N LEU A 87 1.23 9.83 -16.46
CA LEU A 87 1.08 9.06 -15.22
C LEU A 87 -0.38 8.91 -14.76
N TYR A 88 -1.27 9.83 -15.14
CA TYR A 88 -2.69 9.73 -14.83
C TYR A 88 -3.57 9.83 -16.11
N GLY A 89 -3.05 9.31 -17.23
CA GLY A 89 -3.76 9.31 -18.50
C GLY A 89 -3.70 10.64 -19.27
N LYS A 90 -3.86 10.58 -20.58
CA LYS A 90 -3.83 11.74 -21.50
C LYS A 90 -5.20 12.38 -21.69
N ASN A 91 -6.25 11.68 -21.29
CA ASN A 91 -7.64 12.11 -21.38
C ASN A 91 -8.49 11.51 -20.25
N GLU A 92 -9.73 11.91 -20.15
CA GLU A 92 -10.66 11.53 -19.08
C GLU A 92 -10.96 10.03 -19.06
N TYR A 93 -11.01 9.36 -20.22
CA TYR A 93 -11.26 7.92 -20.30
C TYR A 93 -10.07 7.12 -19.83
N GLU A 94 -8.86 7.53 -20.21
CA GLU A 94 -7.63 6.91 -19.70
C GLU A 94 -7.50 7.10 -18.19
N ALA A 95 -7.76 8.30 -17.68
CA ALA A 95 -7.80 8.59 -16.25
C ALA A 95 -8.81 7.69 -15.52
N SER A 96 -10.04 7.57 -16.05
CA SER A 96 -11.07 6.69 -15.47
C SER A 96 -10.70 5.22 -15.54
N ARG A 97 -10.00 4.79 -16.58
CA ARG A 97 -9.45 3.43 -16.67
C ARG A 97 -8.39 3.19 -15.57
N ILE A 98 -7.48 4.14 -15.37
CA ILE A 98 -6.49 4.09 -14.30
C ILE A 98 -7.19 4.00 -12.94
N ASP A 99 -8.22 4.82 -12.71
CA ASP A 99 -9.02 4.80 -11.48
C ASP A 99 -9.62 3.43 -11.22
N SER A 100 -10.12 2.74 -12.24
CA SER A 100 -10.68 1.39 -12.09
C SER A 100 -9.65 0.39 -11.55
N TYR A 101 -8.40 0.46 -11.99
CA TYR A 101 -7.33 -0.38 -11.46
C TYR A 101 -6.88 0.04 -10.06
N LEU A 102 -6.86 1.33 -9.76
CA LEU A 102 -6.57 1.82 -8.41
C LEU A 102 -7.64 1.38 -7.40
N ASP A 103 -8.90 1.38 -7.80
CA ASP A 103 -10.00 0.94 -6.94
C ASP A 103 -9.98 -0.57 -6.73
N ALA A 104 -9.70 -1.35 -7.78
CA ALA A 104 -9.48 -2.80 -7.65
C ALA A 104 -8.27 -3.11 -6.73
N ASN A 105 -7.17 -2.35 -6.89
CA ASN A 105 -6.01 -2.46 -6.01
C ASN A 105 -6.35 -2.12 -4.55
N LEU A 106 -7.19 -1.11 -4.30
CA LEU A 106 -7.59 -0.74 -2.94
C LEU A 106 -8.29 -1.89 -2.22
N VAL A 107 -9.18 -2.62 -2.92
CA VAL A 107 -9.86 -3.80 -2.35
C VAL A 107 -8.84 -4.87 -1.96
N PHE A 108 -7.92 -5.21 -2.88
CA PHE A 108 -6.83 -6.14 -2.62
C PHE A 108 -5.96 -5.69 -1.44
N ALA A 109 -5.51 -4.44 -1.43
CA ALA A 109 -4.63 -3.89 -0.39
C ALA A 109 -5.28 -3.91 1.00
N ARG A 110 -6.59 -3.66 1.10
CA ARG A 110 -7.34 -3.74 2.35
C ARG A 110 -7.41 -5.17 2.89
N GLU A 111 -7.73 -6.14 2.05
CA GLU A 111 -7.72 -7.54 2.46
C GLU A 111 -6.32 -8.02 2.83
N ALA A 112 -5.29 -7.62 2.08
CA ALA A 112 -3.89 -7.91 2.38
C ALA A 112 -3.44 -7.31 3.73
N GLN A 113 -3.85 -6.08 4.02
CA GLN A 113 -3.54 -5.43 5.30
C GLN A 113 -4.17 -6.18 6.47
N VAL A 114 -5.45 -6.51 6.39
CA VAL A 114 -6.17 -7.25 7.45
C VAL A 114 -5.53 -8.62 7.63
N TYR A 115 -5.28 -9.34 6.55
CA TYR A 115 -4.63 -10.65 6.57
C TYR A 115 -3.27 -10.64 7.25
N LEU A 116 -2.39 -9.70 6.88
CA LEU A 116 -1.04 -9.62 7.45
C LEU A 116 -1.03 -9.17 8.91
N LEU A 117 -1.96 -8.29 9.31
CA LEU A 117 -2.06 -7.84 10.70
C LEU A 117 -2.62 -8.94 11.62
N GLU A 118 -3.51 -9.76 11.11
CA GLU A 118 -4.18 -10.81 11.88
C GLU A 118 -3.53 -12.20 11.70
N ILE A 119 -2.40 -12.30 11.04
CA ILE A 119 -1.83 -13.58 10.59
C ILE A 119 -1.55 -14.56 11.75
N GLU A 120 -1.21 -14.06 12.94
CA GLU A 120 -1.02 -14.89 14.12
C GLU A 120 -2.34 -15.48 14.64
N ASN A 121 -3.45 -14.74 14.48
CA ASN A 121 -4.80 -15.12 14.90
C ASN A 121 -5.71 -15.43 13.69
N LEU A 122 -5.11 -15.68 12.52
CA LEU A 122 -5.80 -15.87 11.26
C LEU A 122 -6.82 -17.01 11.33
N THR A 123 -8.07 -16.69 10.95
CA THR A 123 -9.15 -17.67 10.81
C THR A 123 -9.18 -18.27 9.40
N LYS A 124 -9.84 -19.43 9.24
CA LYS A 124 -10.05 -20.04 7.92
C LYS A 124 -10.84 -19.11 6.98
N GLU A 125 -11.79 -18.35 7.52
CA GLU A 125 -12.56 -17.38 6.76
C GLU A 125 -11.70 -16.20 6.30
N GLY A 126 -10.84 -15.66 7.18
CA GLY A 126 -9.89 -14.61 6.83
C GLY A 126 -8.91 -15.06 5.75
N TYR A 127 -8.40 -16.28 5.84
CA TYR A 127 -7.55 -16.87 4.82
C TYR A 127 -8.27 -16.99 3.47
N LYS A 128 -9.50 -17.51 3.47
CA LYS A 128 -10.32 -17.65 2.26
C LYS A 128 -10.62 -16.29 1.61
N ARG A 129 -10.97 -15.29 2.41
CA ARG A 129 -11.23 -13.92 1.91
C ARG A 129 -9.99 -13.36 1.20
N MET A 130 -8.82 -13.48 1.82
CA MET A 130 -7.58 -13.02 1.21
C MET A 130 -7.25 -13.81 -0.07
N THR A 131 -7.44 -15.12 -0.08
CA THR A 131 -7.23 -15.94 -1.28
C THR A 131 -8.11 -15.46 -2.43
N LEU A 132 -9.39 -15.23 -2.19
CA LEU A 132 -10.32 -14.73 -3.22
C LEU A 132 -9.94 -13.33 -3.73
N ALA A 133 -9.53 -12.42 -2.82
CA ALA A 133 -9.08 -11.09 -3.21
C ALA A 133 -7.79 -11.15 -4.06
N TYR A 134 -6.87 -12.02 -3.68
CA TYR A 134 -5.62 -12.26 -4.43
C TYR A 134 -5.90 -12.82 -5.83
N GLU A 135 -6.71 -13.87 -5.95
CA GLU A 135 -7.05 -14.49 -7.22
C GLU A 135 -7.79 -13.51 -8.13
N PHE A 136 -8.77 -12.79 -7.60
CA PHE A 136 -9.52 -11.80 -8.36
C PHE A 136 -8.60 -10.72 -8.94
N TYR A 137 -7.77 -10.13 -8.09
CA TYR A 137 -6.91 -9.01 -8.49
C TYR A 137 -5.83 -9.46 -9.49
N LEU A 138 -5.12 -10.57 -9.19
CA LEU A 138 -4.05 -11.03 -10.06
C LEU A 138 -4.56 -11.57 -11.40
N SER A 139 -5.73 -12.22 -11.43
CA SER A 139 -6.32 -12.67 -12.69
C SER A 139 -6.63 -11.50 -13.64
N GLY A 140 -7.17 -10.41 -13.10
CA GLY A 140 -7.42 -9.20 -13.88
C GLY A 140 -6.14 -8.54 -14.40
N LEU A 141 -5.09 -8.50 -13.58
CA LEU A 141 -3.79 -7.97 -14.00
C LEU A 141 -3.09 -8.89 -15.02
N GLU A 142 -3.15 -10.21 -14.83
CA GLU A 142 -2.56 -11.19 -15.77
C GLU A 142 -3.16 -11.05 -17.18
N GLU A 143 -4.50 -10.86 -17.24
CA GLU A 143 -5.20 -10.63 -18.51
C GLU A 143 -4.83 -9.27 -19.12
N SER A 144 -4.75 -8.21 -18.31
CA SER A 144 -4.35 -6.90 -18.82
C SER A 144 -2.93 -6.90 -19.37
N LEU A 145 -1.99 -7.48 -18.64
CA LEU A 145 -0.58 -7.62 -19.02
C LEU A 145 -0.35 -8.65 -20.15
N ALA A 146 -1.38 -9.42 -20.52
CA ALA A 146 -1.33 -10.26 -21.72
C ALA A 146 -1.35 -9.42 -23.01
N ASN A 147 -1.96 -8.25 -22.95
CA ASN A 147 -2.22 -7.40 -24.10
C ASN A 147 -1.46 -6.06 -24.06
N HIS A 148 -0.82 -5.73 -22.92
CA HIS A 148 -0.17 -4.43 -22.70
C HIS A 148 1.17 -4.58 -22.00
N ILE A 149 2.04 -3.59 -22.17
CA ILE A 149 3.35 -3.51 -21.49
C ILE A 149 3.17 -3.13 -20.02
N TYR A 150 2.20 -2.22 -19.74
CA TYR A 150 1.84 -1.78 -18.40
C TYR A 150 0.38 -2.10 -18.10
N ILE A 151 -0.02 -1.98 -16.84
CA ILE A 151 -1.35 -2.39 -16.36
C ILE A 151 -2.48 -1.74 -17.16
N THR A 152 -2.36 -0.50 -17.57
CA THR A 152 -3.43 0.24 -18.26
C THR A 152 -3.21 0.43 -19.76
N GLY A 153 -2.05 0.04 -20.30
CA GLY A 153 -1.70 0.23 -21.71
C GLY A 153 -0.19 0.20 -21.97
N GLU A 154 0.29 1.09 -22.84
CA GLU A 154 1.67 1.10 -23.31
C GLU A 154 2.60 2.02 -22.50
N GLU A 155 2.06 2.78 -21.56
CA GLU A 155 2.80 3.73 -20.74
C GLU A 155 2.62 3.43 -19.25
N LEU A 156 3.69 3.67 -18.47
CA LEU A 156 3.66 3.57 -17.02
C LEU A 156 2.68 4.59 -16.43
N THR A 157 1.84 4.13 -15.51
CA THR A 157 0.85 4.96 -14.82
C THR A 157 0.91 4.77 -13.31
N ILE A 158 0.13 5.55 -12.57
CA ILE A 158 0.00 5.38 -11.12
C ILE A 158 -0.66 4.04 -10.72
N ALA A 159 -1.32 3.35 -11.65
CA ALA A 159 -1.81 1.99 -11.40
C ALA A 159 -0.65 1.01 -11.20
N ASP A 160 0.42 1.14 -11.99
CA ASP A 160 1.63 0.33 -11.86
C ASP A 160 2.38 0.65 -10.55
N ILE A 161 2.45 1.94 -10.18
CA ILE A 161 3.08 2.37 -8.93
C ILE A 161 2.33 1.79 -7.72
N SER A 162 1.00 1.93 -7.71
CA SER A 162 0.15 1.38 -6.63
C SER A 162 0.30 -0.14 -6.53
N PHE A 163 0.28 -0.84 -7.67
CA PHE A 163 0.51 -2.29 -7.74
C PHE A 163 1.84 -2.70 -7.12
N VAL A 164 2.95 -2.08 -7.52
CA VAL A 164 4.28 -2.42 -6.97
C VAL A 164 4.32 -2.26 -5.46
N CYS A 165 3.75 -1.17 -4.94
CA CYS A 165 3.76 -0.90 -3.50
C CYS A 165 2.94 -1.93 -2.72
N ASP A 166 1.69 -2.15 -3.11
CA ASP A 166 0.78 -2.99 -2.34
C ASP A 166 1.04 -4.48 -2.54
N PHE A 167 1.39 -4.90 -3.76
CA PHE A 167 1.72 -6.29 -4.01
C PHE A 167 3.03 -6.71 -3.35
N SER A 168 4.07 -5.86 -3.38
CA SER A 168 5.30 -6.15 -2.65
C SER A 168 5.08 -6.18 -1.13
N GLN A 169 4.16 -5.36 -0.60
CA GLN A 169 3.75 -5.47 0.80
C GLN A 169 3.11 -6.82 1.11
N PHE A 170 2.21 -7.31 0.24
CA PHE A 170 1.57 -8.61 0.40
C PHE A 170 2.58 -9.77 0.33
N LEU A 171 3.60 -9.70 -0.52
CA LEU A 171 4.64 -10.73 -0.60
C LEU A 171 5.38 -10.97 0.72
N ARG A 172 5.28 -10.06 1.71
CA ARG A 172 5.78 -10.27 3.08
C ARG A 172 5.11 -11.45 3.78
N GLU A 173 4.00 -11.96 3.26
CA GLU A 173 3.43 -13.25 3.66
C GLU A 173 4.52 -14.33 3.80
N GLY A 174 5.52 -14.31 2.93
CA GLY A 174 6.65 -15.25 2.96
C GLY A 174 7.40 -15.31 4.29
N HIS A 175 7.41 -14.23 5.09
CA HIS A 175 8.02 -14.20 6.41
C HIS A 175 7.22 -15.00 7.46
N TYR A 176 5.96 -15.28 7.19
CA TYR A 176 5.03 -15.96 8.10
C TYR A 176 4.79 -17.43 7.75
N LYS A 177 5.61 -18.00 6.86
CA LYS A 177 5.48 -19.38 6.38
C LYS A 177 5.32 -20.41 7.50
N GLU A 178 6.12 -20.29 8.58
CA GLU A 178 6.06 -21.23 9.69
C GLU A 178 4.81 -21.07 10.55
N ILE A 179 4.25 -19.85 10.64
CA ILE A 179 2.99 -19.58 11.33
C ILE A 179 1.83 -20.22 10.55
N LEU A 180 1.78 -20.01 9.24
CA LEU A 180 0.75 -20.60 8.38
C LEU A 180 0.80 -22.12 8.41
N LYS A 181 2.01 -22.70 8.33
CA LYS A 181 2.20 -24.16 8.43
C LYS A 181 1.66 -24.75 9.73
N LYS A 182 1.85 -24.07 10.88
CA LYS A 182 1.27 -24.48 12.16
C LYS A 182 -0.25 -24.47 12.17
N LYS A 183 -0.86 -23.67 11.30
CA LYS A 183 -2.33 -23.57 11.10
C LYS A 183 -2.84 -24.50 10.00
N GLU A 184 -1.99 -25.35 9.44
CA GLU A 184 -2.29 -26.23 8.29
C GLU A 184 -2.70 -25.43 7.04
N LEU A 185 -2.14 -24.21 6.89
CA LEU A 185 -2.34 -23.33 5.76
C LEU A 185 -1.05 -23.19 4.95
N GLU A 186 -1.19 -22.99 3.65
CA GLU A 186 -0.07 -22.69 2.75
C GLU A 186 0.05 -21.19 2.50
N LEU A 187 1.20 -20.75 1.97
CA LEU A 187 1.32 -19.40 1.42
C LEU A 187 0.36 -19.25 0.24
N ILE A 188 -0.46 -18.22 0.25
CA ILE A 188 -1.32 -17.87 -0.90
C ILE A 188 -0.46 -17.62 -2.14
N THR A 189 0.74 -17.06 -1.93
CA THR A 189 1.72 -16.74 -2.98
C THR A 189 2.53 -17.94 -3.47
N LYS A 190 2.37 -19.16 -2.89
CA LYS A 190 3.22 -20.33 -3.14
C LYS A 190 3.44 -20.65 -4.62
N ASN A 191 2.39 -20.61 -5.43
CA ASN A 191 2.43 -20.88 -6.87
C ASN A 191 2.20 -19.61 -7.72
N GLY A 192 2.31 -18.44 -7.12
CA GLY A 192 1.93 -17.19 -7.75
C GLY A 192 2.64 -16.94 -9.08
N SER A 193 3.96 -17.09 -9.12
CA SER A 193 4.73 -16.88 -10.34
C SER A 193 4.46 -17.91 -11.46
N LYS A 194 3.92 -19.07 -11.11
CA LYS A 194 3.47 -20.07 -12.11
C LYS A 194 2.07 -19.75 -12.63
N ASN A 195 1.19 -19.32 -11.72
CA ASN A 195 -0.21 -19.06 -12.05
C ASN A 195 -0.41 -17.69 -12.71
N TYR A 196 0.42 -16.70 -12.34
CA TYR A 196 0.35 -15.30 -12.80
C TYR A 196 1.73 -14.82 -13.26
N PRO A 197 2.34 -15.47 -14.28
CA PRO A 197 3.72 -15.19 -14.68
C PRO A 197 3.94 -13.75 -15.16
N LYS A 198 2.96 -13.14 -15.82
CA LYS A 198 3.08 -11.75 -16.33
C LYS A 198 3.05 -10.75 -15.19
N VAL A 199 2.18 -10.93 -14.20
CA VAL A 199 2.11 -10.08 -13.02
C VAL A 199 3.42 -10.11 -12.24
N PHE A 200 3.99 -11.31 -12.01
CA PHE A 200 5.26 -11.43 -11.31
C PHE A 200 6.44 -10.89 -12.11
N ASN A 201 6.47 -11.10 -13.42
CA ASN A 201 7.48 -10.50 -14.29
C ASN A 201 7.37 -8.98 -14.32
N HIS A 202 6.15 -8.43 -14.35
CA HIS A 202 5.91 -6.99 -14.30
C HIS A 202 6.44 -6.39 -13.00
N LEU A 203 6.15 -6.99 -11.85
CA LEU A 203 6.72 -6.57 -10.56
C LEU A 203 8.26 -6.54 -10.60
N LEU A 204 8.89 -7.61 -11.10
CA LEU A 204 10.35 -7.70 -11.16
C LEU A 204 10.95 -6.66 -12.13
N ASN A 205 10.34 -6.46 -13.27
CA ASN A 205 10.77 -5.47 -14.26
C ASN A 205 10.68 -4.05 -13.69
N LEU A 206 9.58 -3.69 -13.04
CA LEU A 206 9.42 -2.37 -12.43
C LEU A 206 10.38 -2.18 -11.26
N SER A 207 10.48 -3.16 -10.35
CA SER A 207 11.36 -3.04 -9.18
C SER A 207 12.85 -2.91 -9.54
N GLY A 208 13.25 -3.38 -10.73
CA GLY A 208 14.59 -3.21 -11.29
C GLY A 208 14.86 -1.83 -11.90
N GLN A 209 13.84 -1.04 -12.19
CA GLN A 209 14.01 0.32 -12.72
C GLN A 209 14.54 1.26 -11.63
N LYS A 210 15.37 2.23 -12.03
CA LYS A 210 16.04 3.15 -11.10
C LYS A 210 15.08 3.91 -10.21
N GLU A 211 13.96 4.35 -10.75
CA GLU A 211 12.93 5.11 -10.05
C GLU A 211 12.32 4.33 -8.89
N PHE A 212 12.07 3.03 -9.10
CA PHE A 212 11.55 2.15 -8.06
C PHE A 212 12.67 1.68 -7.11
N SER A 213 13.79 1.23 -7.63
CA SER A 213 14.89 0.70 -6.81
C SER A 213 15.51 1.76 -5.88
N SER A 214 15.52 3.03 -6.28
CA SER A 214 16.01 4.13 -5.44
C SER A 214 15.12 4.37 -4.20
N VAL A 215 13.83 4.10 -4.28
CA VAL A 215 12.86 4.28 -3.19
C VAL A 215 12.70 3.00 -2.38
N MET A 216 12.55 1.87 -3.06
CA MET A 216 12.32 0.56 -2.42
C MET A 216 13.63 -0.03 -1.87
N GLY A 217 14.78 0.37 -2.40
CA GLY A 217 16.09 -0.13 -1.97
C GLY A 217 16.13 -1.66 -1.98
N THR A 218 16.48 -2.23 -0.83
CA THR A 218 16.58 -3.69 -0.64
C THR A 218 15.24 -4.34 -0.24
N TYR A 219 14.14 -3.62 -0.31
CA TYR A 219 12.84 -4.12 0.20
C TYR A 219 12.41 -5.45 -0.43
N LEU A 220 12.68 -5.65 -1.72
CA LEU A 220 12.36 -6.88 -2.44
C LEU A 220 13.56 -7.86 -2.58
N ASP A 221 14.72 -7.54 -2.03
CA ASP A 221 15.91 -8.38 -2.15
C ASP A 221 15.69 -9.83 -1.70
N TRP A 222 14.96 -10.00 -0.59
CA TRP A 222 14.63 -11.31 -0.06
C TRP A 222 13.80 -12.13 -1.05
N PHE A 223 12.88 -11.48 -1.78
CA PHE A 223 12.01 -12.12 -2.76
C PHE A 223 12.77 -12.44 -4.05
N THR A 224 13.52 -11.48 -4.58
CA THR A 224 14.32 -11.66 -5.80
C THR A 224 15.41 -12.70 -5.60
N LYS A 225 16.13 -12.67 -4.47
CA LYS A 225 17.18 -13.64 -4.13
C LYS A 225 16.65 -15.06 -3.88
N SER A 226 15.42 -15.21 -3.44
CA SER A 226 14.80 -16.53 -3.24
C SER A 226 14.42 -17.23 -4.56
N LYS A 227 14.29 -16.48 -5.66
CA LYS A 227 13.98 -17.03 -6.99
C LYS A 227 15.19 -17.39 -7.83
N VAL A 228 16.39 -16.96 -7.44
CA VAL A 228 17.66 -17.27 -8.14
C VAL A 228 18.26 -18.60 -7.65
N LYS A 229 17.64 -19.25 -6.69
CA LYS A 229 17.97 -20.61 -6.23
C LYS A 229 16.91 -21.60 -6.71
#